data_34930ebe8fe3127976c0ce91829ddf54
#
_entry.id   34930ebe8fe3127976c0ce91829ddf54
#
_cell.length_a   1.000
_cell.length_b   1.000
_cell.length_c   1.000
_cell.angle_alpha   90.00
_cell.angle_beta   90.00
_cell.angle_gamma   90.00
#
_symmetry.space_group_name_H-M   'P 1'
#
loop_
_entity.id
_entity.type
_entity.pdbx_description
1 polymer ?
#
loop_
_entity_poly.entity_id
_entity_poly.type
_entity_poly.pdbx_seq_one_letter_code
_entity_poly.pdbx_strand_id
1 'polypeptide(L)'
;MHEVRFISIGGILTAITVIFQAAPVFLPAIGMLISPFSTLPIAIAAFYNISLGITVFFASALFLVFVSVQEAIILLFTTGLLGIVIGTFLFRMGMTVSILFSAIILSLGMISLTYIVGISAFGDLTTTLSFPLTLLIYLLFSLIYGGIWNIYIKKLIHYLIKIKVIKRN
;
A
#
# COMPACT_ATOMS: atom_id res chain seq x y z
N MET A 1 -4.67 -4.40 -28.88
CA MET A 1 -4.77 -3.06 -28.26
C MET A 1 -4.94 -3.08 -26.74
N HIS A 2 -5.62 -4.08 -26.15
CA HIS A 2 -5.79 -4.18 -24.69
C HIS A 2 -4.47 -4.43 -23.94
N GLU A 3 -3.60 -5.29 -24.45
CA GLU A 3 -2.32 -5.63 -23.82
C GLU A 3 -1.34 -4.45 -23.76
N VAL A 4 -1.20 -3.70 -24.84
CA VAL A 4 -0.31 -2.52 -24.88
C VAL A 4 -0.75 -1.47 -23.86
N ARG A 5 -2.06 -1.25 -23.74
CA ARG A 5 -2.61 -0.32 -22.75
C ARG A 5 -2.37 -0.80 -21.32
N PHE A 6 -2.50 -2.11 -21.07
CA PHE A 6 -2.24 -2.73 -19.78
C PHE A 6 -0.78 -2.53 -19.35
N ILE A 7 0.17 -2.80 -20.24
CA ILE A 7 1.61 -2.65 -19.99
C ILE A 7 1.96 -1.17 -19.75
N SER A 8 1.45 -0.26 -20.58
CA SER A 8 1.72 1.18 -20.45
C SER A 8 1.21 1.75 -19.12
N ILE A 9 -0.04 1.44 -18.75
CA ILE A 9 -0.62 1.89 -17.48
C ILE A 9 0.15 1.27 -16.31
N GLY A 10 0.45 -0.02 -16.38
CA GLY A 10 1.23 -0.72 -15.35
C GLY A 10 2.61 -0.11 -15.15
N GLY A 11 3.32 0.21 -16.23
CA GLY A 11 4.64 0.85 -16.16
C GLY A 11 4.61 2.23 -15.50
N ILE A 12 3.63 3.07 -15.87
CA ILE A 12 3.47 4.41 -15.27
C ILE A 12 3.15 4.29 -13.77
N LEU A 13 2.21 3.42 -13.39
CA LEU A 13 1.83 3.22 -11.99
C LEU A 13 2.98 2.63 -11.17
N THR A 14 3.78 1.74 -11.75
CA THR A 14 5.00 1.20 -11.13
C THR A 14 6.00 2.32 -10.86
N ALA A 15 6.29 3.16 -11.87
CA ALA A 15 7.23 4.28 -11.72
C ALA A 15 6.79 5.25 -10.61
N ILE A 16 5.51 5.62 -10.56
CA ILE A 16 4.97 6.50 -9.52
C ILE A 16 5.07 5.83 -8.14
N THR A 17 4.77 4.53 -8.03
CA THR A 17 4.90 3.76 -6.79
C THR A 17 6.34 3.78 -6.28
N VAL A 18 7.30 3.51 -7.17
CA VAL A 18 8.75 3.50 -6.83
C VAL A 18 9.21 4.88 -6.36
N ILE A 19 8.81 5.96 -7.06
CA ILE A 19 9.16 7.33 -6.68
C ILE A 19 8.64 7.67 -5.28
N PHE A 20 7.38 7.36 -4.98
CA PHE A 20 6.81 7.65 -3.67
C PHE A 20 7.46 6.80 -2.57
N GLN A 21 7.65 5.51 -2.80
CA GLN A 21 8.23 4.61 -1.82
C GLN A 21 9.71 4.88 -1.58
N ALA A 22 10.47 5.29 -2.60
CA ALA A 22 11.89 5.62 -2.48
C ALA A 22 12.13 7.01 -1.84
N ALA A 23 11.10 7.83 -1.67
CA ALA A 23 11.23 9.19 -1.15
C ALA A 23 12.02 9.28 0.17
N PRO A 24 11.89 8.38 1.17
CA PRO A 24 12.66 8.44 2.41
C PRO A 24 14.17 8.31 2.22
N VAL A 25 14.59 7.62 1.17
CA VAL A 25 16.02 7.43 0.87
C VAL A 25 16.68 8.76 0.49
N PHE A 26 15.96 9.60 -0.26
CA PHE A 26 16.47 10.88 -0.77
C PHE A 26 16.14 12.06 0.15
N LEU A 27 14.99 12.00 0.83
CA LEU A 27 14.44 13.05 1.68
C LEU A 27 13.96 12.46 3.01
N PRO A 28 14.84 12.14 3.97
CA PRO A 28 14.49 11.33 5.14
C PRO A 28 13.23 11.79 5.89
N ALA A 29 13.13 13.06 6.24
CA ALA A 29 12.00 13.58 7.01
C ALA A 29 10.71 13.72 6.17
N ILE A 30 10.82 14.38 5.01
CA ILE A 30 9.67 14.62 4.12
C ILE A 30 9.26 13.34 3.41
N GLY A 31 10.23 12.49 3.05
CA GLY A 31 10.01 11.24 2.36
C GLY A 31 9.16 10.26 3.17
N MET A 32 9.29 10.24 4.50
CA MET A 32 8.43 9.43 5.37
C MET A 32 6.95 9.83 5.27
N LEU A 33 6.65 11.10 4.99
CA LEU A 33 5.28 11.57 4.75
C LEU A 33 4.80 11.25 3.33
N ILE A 34 5.72 11.12 2.38
CA ILE A 34 5.42 10.84 0.96
C ILE A 34 5.28 9.34 0.71
N SER A 35 6.11 8.51 1.35
CA SER A 35 6.14 7.06 1.15
C SER A 35 4.75 6.38 1.24
N PRO A 36 3.84 6.73 2.17
CA PRO A 36 2.50 6.16 2.22
C PRO A 36 1.66 6.34 0.94
N PHE A 37 1.96 7.36 0.13
CA PHE A 37 1.25 7.60 -1.13
C PHE A 37 1.56 6.54 -2.20
N SER A 38 2.58 5.70 -2.01
CA SER A 38 2.84 4.52 -2.85
C SER A 38 1.66 3.54 -2.88
N THR A 39 0.82 3.55 -1.86
CA THR A 39 -0.44 2.79 -1.79
C THR A 39 -1.42 3.16 -2.91
N LEU A 40 -1.44 4.43 -3.36
CA LEU A 40 -2.43 4.94 -4.32
C LEU A 40 -2.31 4.30 -5.71
N PRO A 41 -1.12 4.31 -6.37
CA PRO A 41 -0.99 3.72 -7.70
C PRO A 41 -1.33 2.23 -7.71
N ILE A 42 -0.94 1.50 -6.65
CA ILE A 42 -1.25 0.08 -6.50
C ILE A 42 -2.75 -0.13 -6.32
N ALA A 43 -3.42 0.70 -5.51
CA ALA A 43 -4.87 0.62 -5.32
C ALA A 43 -5.64 0.95 -6.61
N ILE A 44 -5.20 1.95 -7.37
CA ILE A 44 -5.77 2.29 -8.68
C ILE A 44 -5.59 1.12 -9.66
N ALA A 45 -4.41 0.51 -9.71
CA ALA A 45 -4.14 -0.65 -10.54
C ALA A 45 -5.04 -1.83 -10.16
N ALA A 46 -5.15 -2.16 -8.87
CA ALA A 46 -5.98 -3.25 -8.36
C ALA A 46 -7.48 -3.00 -8.53
N PHE A 47 -7.93 -1.74 -8.46
CA PHE A 47 -9.30 -1.35 -8.80
C PHE A 47 -9.61 -1.62 -10.27
N TYR A 48 -8.69 -1.25 -11.18
CA TYR A 48 -8.86 -1.47 -12.61
C TYR A 48 -8.85 -2.98 -12.96
N ASN A 49 -7.84 -3.69 -12.47
CA ASN A 49 -7.71 -5.15 -12.61
C ASN A 49 -6.79 -5.70 -11.50
N ILE A 50 -7.21 -6.78 -10.85
CA ILE A 50 -6.42 -7.41 -9.77
C ILE A 50 -5.04 -7.83 -10.28
N SER A 51 -4.97 -8.45 -11.48
CA SER A 51 -3.70 -8.87 -12.08
C SER A 51 -2.78 -7.67 -12.31
N LEU A 52 -3.32 -6.52 -12.76
CA LEU A 52 -2.54 -5.29 -12.90
C LEU A 52 -2.02 -4.81 -11.56
N GLY A 53 -2.86 -4.81 -10.51
CA GLY A 53 -2.44 -4.44 -9.15
C GLY A 53 -1.29 -5.31 -8.64
N ILE A 54 -1.40 -6.62 -8.80
CA ILE A 54 -0.36 -7.58 -8.42
C ILE A 54 0.93 -7.35 -9.24
N THR A 55 0.81 -7.11 -10.55
CA THR A 55 1.97 -6.84 -11.41
C THR A 55 2.68 -5.55 -10.99
N VAL A 56 1.94 -4.46 -10.76
CA VAL A 56 2.49 -3.18 -10.30
C VAL A 56 3.17 -3.35 -8.94
N PHE A 57 2.55 -4.09 -8.02
CA PHE A 57 3.11 -4.37 -6.70
C PHE A 57 4.47 -5.08 -6.77
N PHE A 58 4.54 -6.22 -7.47
CA PHE A 58 5.80 -6.97 -7.59
C PHE A 58 6.85 -6.24 -8.43
N ALA A 59 6.45 -5.59 -9.52
CA ALA A 59 7.36 -4.79 -10.33
C ALA A 59 7.95 -3.64 -9.51
N SER A 60 7.13 -2.92 -8.73
CA SER A 60 7.62 -1.85 -7.86
C SER A 60 8.59 -2.36 -6.79
N ALA A 61 8.28 -3.50 -6.16
CA ALA A 61 9.18 -4.12 -5.20
C ALA A 61 10.52 -4.49 -5.84
N LEU A 62 10.49 -5.07 -7.04
CA LEU A 62 11.70 -5.43 -7.78
C LEU A 62 12.57 -4.21 -8.10
N PHE A 63 11.98 -3.12 -8.60
CA PHE A 63 12.73 -1.89 -8.86
C PHE A 63 13.28 -1.24 -7.58
N LEU A 64 12.52 -1.30 -6.48
CA LEU A 64 12.96 -0.76 -5.19
C LEU A 64 14.16 -1.51 -4.61
N VAL A 65 14.34 -2.81 -4.89
CA VAL A 65 15.52 -3.55 -4.45
C VAL A 65 16.82 -2.88 -4.94
N PHE A 66 16.82 -2.29 -6.14
CA PHE A 66 17.99 -1.58 -6.68
C PHE A 66 18.21 -0.19 -6.05
N VAL A 67 17.17 0.39 -5.42
CA VAL A 67 17.26 1.71 -4.75
C VAL A 67 17.52 1.52 -3.26
N SER A 68 16.71 0.69 -2.61
CA SER A 68 16.78 0.36 -1.19
C SER A 68 16.01 -0.92 -0.89
N VAL A 69 16.72 -1.94 -0.44
CA VAL A 69 16.13 -3.22 -0.03
C VAL A 69 15.14 -3.02 1.11
N GLN A 70 15.44 -2.10 2.04
CA GLN A 70 14.56 -1.79 3.16
C GLN A 70 13.20 -1.26 2.69
N GLU A 71 13.19 -0.32 1.73
CA GLU A 71 11.96 0.25 1.18
C GLU A 71 11.17 -0.79 0.37
N ALA A 72 11.87 -1.70 -0.33
CA ALA A 72 11.23 -2.81 -1.02
C ALA A 72 10.49 -3.73 -0.03
N ILE A 73 11.13 -4.06 1.08
CA ILE A 73 10.54 -4.89 2.13
C ILE A 73 9.35 -4.17 2.79
N ILE A 74 9.48 -2.87 3.10
CA ILE A 74 8.37 -2.08 3.64
C ILE A 74 7.19 -2.09 2.67
N LEU A 75 7.41 -1.87 1.36
CA LEU A 75 6.36 -1.95 0.36
C LEU A 75 5.69 -3.33 0.37
N LEU A 76 6.47 -4.41 0.39
CA LEU A 76 5.95 -5.77 0.33
C LEU A 76 5.06 -6.13 1.52
N PHE A 77 5.37 -5.65 2.72
CA PHE A 77 4.65 -6.03 3.93
C PHE A 77 3.60 -5.00 4.39
N THR A 78 3.65 -3.75 3.91
CA THR A 78 2.75 -2.69 4.38
C THR A 78 1.99 -2.01 3.26
N THR A 79 2.56 -0.94 2.69
CA THR A 79 1.89 -0.04 1.76
C THR A 79 1.39 -0.72 0.49
N GLY A 80 2.15 -1.67 -0.03
CA GLY A 80 1.80 -2.40 -1.24
C GLY A 80 0.64 -3.36 -1.03
N LEU A 81 0.68 -4.19 0.03
CA LEU A 81 -0.43 -5.08 0.40
C LEU A 81 -1.70 -4.28 0.69
N LEU A 82 -1.56 -3.17 1.43
CA LEU A 82 -2.68 -2.28 1.72
C LEU A 82 -3.33 -1.76 0.43
N GLY A 83 -2.52 -1.36 -0.56
CA GLY A 83 -3.00 -0.90 -1.87
C GLY A 83 -3.80 -1.97 -2.60
N ILE A 84 -3.30 -3.20 -2.68
CA ILE A 84 -4.00 -4.33 -3.32
C ILE A 84 -5.35 -4.57 -2.63
N VAL A 85 -5.36 -4.62 -1.29
CA VAL A 85 -6.57 -4.92 -0.51
C VAL A 85 -7.61 -3.84 -0.73
N ILE A 86 -7.26 -2.57 -0.56
CA ILE A 86 -8.20 -1.46 -0.76
C ILE A 86 -8.72 -1.44 -2.19
N GLY A 87 -7.84 -1.52 -3.20
CA GLY A 87 -8.23 -1.49 -4.60
C GLY A 87 -9.18 -2.63 -4.98
N THR A 88 -8.99 -3.80 -4.37
CA THR A 88 -9.80 -4.99 -4.67
C THR A 88 -11.14 -4.98 -3.93
N PHE A 89 -11.13 -4.72 -2.60
CA PHE A 89 -12.31 -4.94 -1.75
C PHE A 89 -13.23 -3.73 -1.66
N LEU A 90 -12.69 -2.49 -1.69
CA LEU A 90 -13.45 -1.26 -1.45
C LEU A 90 -14.69 -1.12 -2.36
N PHE A 91 -14.56 -1.44 -3.63
CA PHE A 91 -15.62 -1.28 -4.62
C PHE A 91 -16.40 -2.55 -4.92
N ARG A 92 -15.92 -3.72 -4.46
CA ARG A 92 -16.57 -5.02 -4.68
C ARG A 92 -17.37 -5.48 -3.48
N MET A 93 -16.85 -5.25 -2.26
CA MET A 93 -17.44 -5.76 -1.01
C MET A 93 -17.87 -4.63 -0.06
N GLY A 94 -17.61 -3.38 -0.41
CA GLY A 94 -17.99 -2.24 0.40
C GLY A 94 -16.91 -1.78 1.37
N MET A 95 -17.16 -0.61 1.97
CA MET A 95 -16.18 0.12 2.77
C MET A 95 -15.82 -0.59 4.07
N THR A 96 -16.81 -1.15 4.77
CA THR A 96 -16.58 -1.81 6.07
C THR A 96 -15.70 -3.05 5.92
N VAL A 97 -16.00 -3.89 4.93
CA VAL A 97 -15.22 -5.09 4.64
C VAL A 97 -13.79 -4.70 4.24
N SER A 98 -13.65 -3.70 3.38
CA SER A 98 -12.33 -3.21 2.96
C SER A 98 -11.49 -2.70 4.13
N ILE A 99 -12.07 -1.94 5.07
CA ILE A 99 -11.37 -1.45 6.26
C ILE A 99 -10.91 -2.62 7.15
N LEU A 100 -11.78 -3.61 7.40
CA LEU A 100 -11.44 -4.78 8.22
C LEU A 100 -10.29 -5.59 7.60
N PHE A 101 -10.38 -5.91 6.31
CA PHE A 101 -9.30 -6.62 5.63
C PHE A 101 -8.00 -5.81 5.58
N SER A 102 -8.09 -4.51 5.35
CA SER A 102 -6.94 -3.59 5.38
C SER A 102 -6.27 -3.61 6.76
N ALA A 103 -7.06 -3.56 7.85
CA ALA A 103 -6.53 -3.57 9.20
C ALA A 103 -5.83 -4.89 9.53
N ILE A 104 -6.43 -6.02 9.18
CA ILE A 104 -5.86 -7.35 9.42
C ILE A 104 -4.54 -7.51 8.64
N ILE A 105 -4.55 -7.22 7.34
CA ILE A 105 -3.37 -7.43 6.49
C ILE A 105 -2.24 -6.48 6.86
N LEU A 106 -2.54 -5.21 7.14
CA LEU A 106 -1.53 -4.25 7.55
C LEU A 106 -0.93 -4.62 8.92
N SER A 107 -1.76 -5.02 9.88
CA SER A 107 -1.29 -5.46 11.20
C SER A 107 -0.39 -6.70 11.10
N LEU A 108 -0.77 -7.69 10.30
CA LEU A 108 0.07 -8.87 10.02
C LEU A 108 1.38 -8.48 9.32
N GLY A 109 1.33 -7.55 8.38
CA GLY A 109 2.52 -7.02 7.72
C GLY A 109 3.49 -6.34 8.70
N MET A 110 2.98 -5.50 9.60
CA MET A 110 3.78 -4.84 10.64
C MET A 110 4.39 -5.83 11.63
N ILE A 111 3.64 -6.87 12.02
CA ILE A 111 4.15 -7.96 12.85
C ILE A 111 5.29 -8.70 12.14
N SER A 112 5.08 -9.04 10.87
CA SER A 112 6.11 -9.72 10.06
C SER A 112 7.37 -8.87 9.91
N LEU A 113 7.22 -7.56 9.67
CA LEU A 113 8.36 -6.63 9.62
C LEU A 113 9.13 -6.59 10.93
N THR A 114 8.43 -6.53 12.07
CA THR A 114 9.06 -6.38 13.37
C THR A 114 9.73 -7.68 13.83
N TYR A 115 9.05 -8.83 13.71
CA TYR A 115 9.53 -10.09 14.31
C TYR A 115 10.30 -11.01 13.36
N ILE A 116 10.08 -10.88 12.03
CA ILE A 116 10.77 -11.71 11.04
C ILE A 116 11.94 -10.93 10.42
N VAL A 117 11.71 -9.67 10.06
CA VAL A 117 12.71 -8.84 9.35
C VAL A 117 13.55 -8.03 10.33
N GLY A 118 13.05 -7.75 11.54
CA GLY A 118 13.75 -6.93 12.54
C GLY A 118 13.59 -5.42 12.32
N ILE A 119 12.66 -4.99 11.46
CA ILE A 119 12.36 -3.56 11.21
C ILE A 119 11.13 -3.19 12.04
N SER A 120 11.33 -2.48 13.14
CA SER A 120 10.23 -2.03 13.99
C SER A 120 9.52 -0.81 13.39
N ALA A 121 8.19 -0.90 13.26
CA ALA A 121 7.38 0.21 12.75
C ALA A 121 7.27 1.39 13.72
N PHE A 122 7.42 1.15 15.02
CA PHE A 122 7.35 2.16 16.09
C PHE A 122 8.61 2.22 16.96
N GLY A 123 9.76 1.79 16.43
CA GLY A 123 11.03 1.82 17.13
C GLY A 123 11.01 0.99 18.42
N ASP A 124 11.69 1.47 19.46
CA ASP A 124 11.89 0.75 20.72
C ASP A 124 10.58 0.50 21.50
N LEU A 125 9.51 1.24 21.23
CA LEU A 125 8.22 1.06 21.90
C LEU A 125 7.68 -0.37 21.75
N THR A 126 7.88 -0.98 20.60
CA THR A 126 7.34 -2.34 20.33
C THR A 126 8.27 -3.46 20.76
N THR A 127 9.55 -3.18 20.98
CA THR A 127 10.53 -4.16 21.46
C THR A 127 10.47 -4.32 22.98
N THR A 128 10.05 -3.29 23.70
CA THR A 128 9.93 -3.29 25.17
C THR A 128 8.59 -3.80 25.69
N LEU A 129 7.55 -3.82 24.83
CA LEU A 129 6.21 -4.24 25.21
C LEU A 129 6.01 -5.76 25.06
N SER A 130 5.07 -6.30 25.84
CA SER A 130 4.65 -7.70 25.67
C SER A 130 4.00 -7.92 24.30
N PHE A 131 4.17 -9.11 23.74
CA PHE A 131 3.63 -9.47 22.43
C PHE A 131 2.12 -9.17 22.25
N PRO A 132 1.22 -9.50 23.22
CA PRO A 132 -0.21 -9.19 23.08
C PRO A 132 -0.48 -7.68 22.98
N LEU A 133 0.28 -6.86 23.73
CA LEU A 133 0.10 -5.41 23.72
C LEU A 133 0.60 -4.80 22.39
N THR A 134 1.70 -5.28 21.87
CA THR A 134 2.21 -4.89 20.54
C THR A 134 1.20 -5.23 19.44
N LEU A 135 0.60 -6.41 19.50
CA LEU A 135 -0.43 -6.83 18.55
C LEU A 135 -1.66 -5.91 18.60
N LEU A 136 -2.10 -5.55 19.80
CA LEU A 136 -3.23 -4.62 19.99
C LEU A 136 -2.91 -3.24 19.38
N ILE A 137 -1.73 -2.70 19.64
CA ILE A 137 -1.28 -1.41 19.11
C ILE A 137 -1.24 -1.44 17.58
N TYR A 138 -0.66 -2.49 16.99
CA TYR A 138 -0.61 -2.63 15.53
C TYR A 138 -2.01 -2.75 14.92
N LEU A 139 -2.92 -3.47 15.55
CA LEU A 139 -4.29 -3.62 15.07
C LEU A 139 -5.06 -2.28 15.14
N LEU A 140 -4.97 -1.56 16.26
CA LEU A 140 -5.61 -0.26 16.41
C LEU A 140 -5.07 0.77 15.41
N PHE A 141 -3.74 0.84 15.28
CA PHE A 141 -3.11 1.70 14.28
C PHE A 141 -3.55 1.35 12.86
N SER A 142 -3.52 0.05 12.51
CA SER A 142 -3.90 -0.43 11.18
C SER A 142 -5.36 -0.14 10.86
N LEU A 143 -6.25 -0.17 11.86
CA LEU A 143 -7.66 0.12 11.68
C LEU A 143 -7.88 1.61 11.38
N ILE A 144 -7.23 2.50 12.12
CA ILE A 144 -7.29 3.94 11.89
C ILE A 144 -6.66 4.30 10.54
N TYR A 145 -5.45 3.83 10.31
CA TYR A 145 -4.68 4.10 9.10
C TYR A 145 -5.38 3.54 7.85
N GLY A 146 -5.82 2.28 7.90
CA GLY A 146 -6.59 1.65 6.84
C GLY A 146 -7.91 2.36 6.57
N GLY A 147 -8.60 2.84 7.62
CA GLY A 147 -9.82 3.65 7.52
C GLY A 147 -9.59 4.95 6.75
N ILE A 148 -8.56 5.71 7.11
CA ILE A 148 -8.17 6.96 6.44
C ILE A 148 -7.89 6.71 4.96
N TRP A 149 -7.06 5.70 4.64
CA TRP A 149 -6.72 5.35 3.26
C TRP A 149 -7.93 4.87 2.45
N ASN A 150 -8.84 4.10 3.03
CA ASN A 150 -10.08 3.69 2.36
C ASN A 150 -10.94 4.90 1.97
N ILE A 151 -11.10 5.89 2.88
CA ILE A 151 -11.85 7.13 2.61
C ILE A 151 -11.16 7.92 1.48
N TYR A 152 -9.85 8.09 1.57
CA TYR A 152 -9.07 8.86 0.61
C TYR A 152 -9.11 8.24 -0.80
N ILE A 153 -8.84 6.94 -0.90
CA ILE A 153 -8.86 6.21 -2.17
C ILE A 153 -10.26 6.18 -2.77
N LYS A 154 -11.31 6.03 -1.97
CA LYS A 154 -12.70 6.11 -2.44
C LYS A 154 -12.99 7.45 -3.11
N LYS A 155 -12.61 8.55 -2.48
CA LYS A 155 -12.79 9.91 -3.04
C LYS A 155 -11.98 10.09 -4.33
N LEU A 156 -10.73 9.66 -4.32
CA LEU A 156 -9.84 9.77 -5.48
C LEU A 156 -10.38 8.99 -6.68
N ILE A 157 -10.76 7.73 -6.50
CA ILE A 157 -11.29 6.89 -7.59
C ILE A 157 -12.62 7.46 -8.11
N HIS A 158 -13.51 7.94 -7.23
CA HIS A 158 -14.73 8.63 -7.67
C HIS A 158 -14.43 9.86 -8.53
N TYR A 159 -13.43 10.65 -8.15
CA TYR A 159 -12.99 11.80 -8.93
C TYR A 159 -12.43 11.38 -10.29
N LEU A 160 -11.58 10.34 -10.34
CA LEU A 160 -11.01 9.82 -11.58
C LEU A 160 -12.08 9.26 -12.54
N ILE A 161 -13.13 8.63 -12.00
CA ILE A 161 -14.28 8.18 -12.80
C ILE A 161 -15.06 9.38 -13.35
N LYS A 162 -15.28 10.41 -12.53
CA LYS A 162 -16.02 11.63 -12.93
C LYS A 162 -15.33 12.35 -14.09
N ILE A 163 -14.01 12.45 -14.09
CA ILE A 163 -13.22 13.05 -15.18
C ILE A 163 -12.93 12.08 -16.34
N LYS A 164 -13.57 10.92 -16.38
CA LYS A 164 -13.46 9.88 -17.42
C LYS A 164 -12.05 9.31 -17.67
N VAL A 165 -11.14 9.46 -16.71
CA VAL A 165 -9.80 8.86 -16.78
C VAL A 165 -9.88 7.35 -16.61
N ILE A 166 -10.77 6.88 -15.73
CA ILE A 166 -11.00 5.45 -15.47
C ILE A 166 -12.46 5.13 -15.76
N LYS A 167 -12.71 4.04 -16.52
CA LYS A 167 -14.05 3.48 -16.68
C LYS A 167 -14.27 2.41 -15.59
N ARG A 168 -15.44 2.45 -14.96
CA ARG A 168 -15.90 1.37 -14.09
C ARG A 168 -16.36 0.22 -15.01
N ASN A 169 -15.68 -0.91 -14.94
CA ASN A 169 -16.17 -2.16 -15.55
C ASN A 169 -17.27 -2.76 -14.68
#